data_4510fdcf169e61d2cf6c263147f11104
#
_entry.id   4510fdcf169e61d2cf6c263147f11104
#
_cell.length_a   1.000
_cell.length_b   1.000
_cell.length_c   1.000
_cell.angle_alpha   90.00
_cell.angle_beta   90.00
_cell.angle_gamma   90.00
#
_symmetry.space_group_name_H-M   'P 1'
#
loop_
_entity.id
_entity.type
_entity.pdbx_description
1 polymer ?
#
loop_
_entity_poly.entity_id
_entity_poly.type
_entity_poly.pdbx_seq_one_letter_code
_entity_poly.pdbx_strand_id
1 'polypeptide(L)'
;MIKSTVCYLIRDDKWLMMLRNKKQHDLNHGKWIGVGGKLKDKETPFECMVREVVEETGYQVQSAQYCGIIHFHYNRYEDEEIYVYQTNDYIGTLQECDEGTLAYIPKDEILNLELWEGDRIFLEKMFHNEIPFSISLYYDENEVLINTEVKEANSNE
;
A
#
# COMPACT_ATOMS: atom_id res chain seq x y z
N MET A 1 10.48 4.75 14.70
CA MET A 1 9.66 3.94 13.79
C MET A 1 8.88 4.84 12.84
N ILE A 2 8.89 4.48 11.56
CA ILE A 2 8.14 5.20 10.53
C ILE A 2 6.70 4.69 10.53
N LYS A 3 5.73 5.59 10.39
CA LYS A 3 4.32 5.21 10.18
C LYS A 3 3.87 5.78 8.83
N SER A 4 3.23 4.94 8.04
CA SER A 4 2.80 5.33 6.71
C SER A 4 1.46 4.69 6.37
N THR A 5 0.91 5.07 5.22
CA THR A 5 -0.33 4.48 4.71
C THR A 5 -0.13 4.05 3.26
N VAL A 6 -0.93 3.09 2.85
CA VAL A 6 -1.07 2.72 1.45
C VAL A 6 -2.55 2.51 1.18
N CYS A 7 -3.01 2.97 0.03
CA CYS A 7 -4.41 2.84 -0.39
C CYS A 7 -4.47 2.28 -1.81
N TYR A 8 -5.36 1.33 -2.00
CA TYR A 8 -5.68 0.80 -3.32
C TYR A 8 -7.05 1.31 -3.72
N LEU A 9 -7.09 2.07 -4.82
CA LEU A 9 -8.34 2.63 -5.34
C LEU A 9 -8.85 1.68 -6.44
N ILE A 10 -10.12 1.26 -6.32
CA ILE A 10 -10.66 0.20 -7.14
C ILE A 10 -11.81 0.75 -8.00
N ARG A 11 -11.77 0.42 -9.29
CA ARG A 11 -12.83 0.79 -10.25
C ARG A 11 -12.92 -0.28 -11.33
N ASP A 12 -14.12 -0.80 -11.54
CA ASP A 12 -14.38 -1.79 -12.59
C ASP A 12 -13.45 -3.01 -12.49
N ASP A 13 -13.25 -3.50 -11.27
CA ASP A 13 -12.39 -4.66 -10.96
C ASP A 13 -10.92 -4.43 -11.30
N LYS A 14 -10.52 -3.17 -11.42
CA LYS A 14 -9.12 -2.77 -11.62
C LYS A 14 -8.65 -1.97 -10.43
N TRP A 15 -7.39 -2.16 -10.07
CA TRP A 15 -6.77 -1.52 -8.91
C TRP A 15 -5.75 -0.51 -9.37
N LEU A 16 -5.83 0.71 -8.86
CA LEU A 16 -4.86 1.75 -9.20
C LEU A 16 -3.54 1.44 -8.52
N MET A 17 -2.51 1.26 -9.31
CA MET A 17 -1.16 0.95 -8.85
C MET A 17 -0.19 2.00 -9.36
N MET A 18 0.88 2.20 -8.63
CA MET A 18 1.95 3.12 -9.01
C MET A 18 3.24 2.36 -9.25
N LEU A 19 3.82 2.50 -10.44
CA LEU A 19 5.18 2.04 -10.70
C LEU A 19 6.14 3.14 -10.27
N ARG A 20 7.00 2.84 -9.29
CA ARG A 20 7.98 3.80 -8.76
C ARG A 20 9.17 3.89 -9.71
N ASN A 21 9.09 4.79 -10.68
CA ASN A 21 10.09 4.89 -11.74
C ASN A 21 10.64 6.29 -11.97
N LYS A 22 10.26 7.27 -11.13
CA LYS A 22 10.68 8.67 -11.34
C LYS A 22 11.75 9.15 -10.37
N LYS A 23 12.06 8.39 -9.31
CA LYS A 23 13.11 8.71 -8.33
C LYS A 23 14.11 7.56 -8.27
N GLN A 24 15.40 7.85 -8.52
CA GLN A 24 16.44 6.80 -8.60
C GLN A 24 16.82 6.22 -7.25
N HIS A 25 16.79 7.00 -6.18
CA HIS A 25 17.19 6.56 -4.84
C HIS A 25 16.00 6.21 -3.96
N ASP A 26 14.92 5.75 -4.58
CA ASP A 26 13.70 5.34 -3.92
C ASP A 26 13.81 3.86 -3.52
N LEU A 27 13.49 3.55 -2.26
CA LEU A 27 13.45 2.17 -1.76
C LEU A 27 12.58 1.28 -2.65
N ASN A 28 11.47 1.82 -3.16
CA ASN A 28 10.52 1.10 -4.00
C ASN A 28 10.83 1.18 -5.49
N HIS A 29 11.99 1.71 -5.89
CA HIS A 29 12.31 1.91 -7.30
C HIS A 29 12.14 0.62 -8.13
N GLY A 30 11.40 0.73 -9.23
CA GLY A 30 11.14 -0.40 -10.12
C GLY A 30 10.00 -1.30 -9.68
N LYS A 31 9.37 -1.02 -8.53
CA LYS A 31 8.28 -1.84 -8.01
C LYS A 31 6.93 -1.14 -8.16
N TRP A 32 5.89 -1.94 -8.30
CA TRP A 32 4.51 -1.46 -8.27
C TRP A 32 3.98 -1.52 -6.85
N ILE A 33 3.39 -0.41 -6.40
CA ILE A 33 2.81 -0.30 -5.05
C ILE A 33 1.47 0.43 -5.13
N GLY A 34 0.73 0.45 -4.03
CA GLY A 34 -0.43 1.34 -3.90
C GLY A 34 0.02 2.78 -3.66
N VAL A 35 -0.92 3.69 -3.56
CA VAL A 35 -0.63 5.11 -3.29
C VAL A 35 -0.68 5.37 -1.80
N GLY A 36 0.17 6.26 -1.31
CA GLY A 36 0.24 6.58 0.11
C GLY A 36 1.53 7.29 0.46
N GLY A 37 1.77 7.43 1.74
CA GLY A 37 2.96 8.10 2.23
C GLY A 37 3.04 8.12 3.74
N LYS A 38 4.02 8.85 4.25
CA LYS A 38 4.30 8.92 5.68
C LYS A 38 3.34 9.86 6.40
N LEU A 39 2.95 9.48 7.62
CA LEU A 39 2.13 10.33 8.48
C LEU A 39 2.89 11.59 8.86
N LYS A 40 2.20 12.71 8.84
CA LYS A 40 2.68 13.96 9.41
C LYS A 40 2.37 13.97 10.91
N ASP A 41 3.03 14.86 11.64
CA ASP A 41 2.80 15.00 13.07
C ASP A 41 1.32 15.24 13.36
N LYS A 42 0.77 14.52 14.33
CA LYS A 42 -0.63 14.58 14.77
C LYS A 42 -1.66 14.13 13.74
N GLU A 43 -1.21 13.60 12.62
CA GLU A 43 -2.11 13.08 11.59
C GLU A 43 -2.51 11.64 11.94
N THR A 44 -3.81 11.31 11.77
CA THR A 44 -4.25 9.93 11.89
C THR A 44 -3.90 9.17 10.59
N PRO A 45 -3.83 7.83 10.63
CA PRO A 45 -3.62 7.07 9.40
C PRO A 45 -4.66 7.37 8.33
N PHE A 46 -5.94 7.49 8.69
CA PHE A 46 -6.98 7.81 7.72
C PHE A 46 -6.77 9.18 7.09
N GLU A 47 -6.45 10.20 7.90
CA GLU A 47 -6.18 11.55 7.40
C GLU A 47 -4.98 11.56 6.46
N CYS A 48 -3.94 10.84 6.81
CA CYS A 48 -2.75 10.69 5.97
C CYS A 48 -3.11 10.06 4.61
N MET A 49 -3.89 8.99 4.65
CA MET A 49 -4.31 8.30 3.43
C MET A 49 -5.09 9.24 2.51
N VAL A 50 -6.07 9.97 3.05
CA VAL A 50 -6.87 10.91 2.24
C VAL A 50 -5.99 11.98 1.61
N ARG A 51 -5.09 12.56 2.40
CA ARG A 51 -4.17 13.61 1.91
C ARG A 51 -3.23 13.08 0.82
N GLU A 52 -2.60 11.94 1.06
CA GLU A 52 -1.64 11.37 0.10
C GLU A 52 -2.33 10.97 -1.20
N VAL A 53 -3.54 10.43 -1.14
CA VAL A 53 -4.28 10.07 -2.35
C VAL A 53 -4.55 11.31 -3.20
N VAL A 54 -4.96 12.42 -2.58
CA VAL A 54 -5.17 13.68 -3.32
C VAL A 54 -3.85 14.15 -3.96
N GLU A 55 -2.77 14.17 -3.18
CA GLU A 55 -1.48 14.65 -3.67
C GLU A 55 -0.94 13.81 -4.83
N GLU A 56 -1.10 12.50 -4.76
CA GLU A 56 -0.52 11.61 -5.76
C GLU A 56 -1.43 11.35 -6.96
N THR A 57 -2.74 11.39 -6.79
CA THR A 57 -3.67 10.96 -7.84
C THR A 57 -4.65 12.05 -8.29
N GLY A 58 -4.92 13.05 -7.46
CA GLY A 58 -5.98 14.03 -7.70
C GLY A 58 -7.35 13.55 -7.25
N TYR A 59 -7.48 12.31 -6.80
CA TYR A 59 -8.78 11.81 -6.33
C TYR A 59 -9.06 12.22 -4.90
N GLN A 60 -10.33 12.49 -4.61
CA GLN A 60 -10.84 12.77 -3.28
C GLN A 60 -11.57 11.53 -2.75
N VAL A 61 -11.00 10.89 -1.74
CA VAL A 61 -11.61 9.73 -1.10
C VAL A 61 -12.79 10.17 -0.25
N GLN A 62 -13.95 9.55 -0.44
CA GLN A 62 -15.16 9.83 0.34
C GLN A 62 -15.27 8.88 1.52
N SER A 63 -14.98 7.60 1.31
CA SER A 63 -14.90 6.61 2.37
C SER A 63 -13.92 5.54 1.96
N ALA A 64 -13.40 4.76 2.92
CA ALA A 64 -12.44 3.71 2.65
C ALA A 64 -12.55 2.62 3.71
N GLN A 65 -12.17 1.41 3.32
CA GLN A 65 -12.12 0.27 4.21
C GLN A 65 -10.70 0.07 4.72
N TYR A 66 -10.55 0.00 6.04
CA TYR A 66 -9.28 -0.38 6.65
C TYR A 66 -9.08 -1.88 6.44
N CYS A 67 -7.93 -2.25 5.88
CA CYS A 67 -7.64 -3.64 5.53
C CYS A 67 -6.65 -4.31 6.46
N GLY A 68 -5.87 -3.54 7.21
CA GLY A 68 -4.91 -4.12 8.12
C GLY A 68 -3.64 -3.30 8.27
N ILE A 69 -2.69 -3.89 8.98
CA ILE A 69 -1.41 -3.24 9.25
C ILE A 69 -0.27 -4.18 8.85
N ILE A 70 0.75 -3.62 8.23
CA ILE A 70 1.98 -4.31 7.85
C ILE A 70 3.11 -3.76 8.71
N HIS A 71 3.84 -4.65 9.37
CA HIS A 71 5.07 -4.32 10.08
C HIS A 71 6.23 -4.71 9.19
N PHE A 72 6.84 -3.72 8.56
CA PHE A 72 7.90 -3.90 7.56
C PHE A 72 9.26 -3.76 8.22
N HIS A 73 10.08 -4.81 8.14
CA HIS A 73 11.43 -4.86 8.70
C HIS A 73 12.45 -5.13 7.59
N TYR A 74 13.36 -4.20 7.40
CA TYR A 74 14.41 -4.31 6.38
C TYR A 74 15.72 -3.80 6.99
N ASN A 75 16.78 -4.59 6.92
CA ASN A 75 18.05 -4.30 7.59
C ASN A 75 18.66 -2.94 7.25
N ARG A 76 18.37 -2.41 6.06
CA ARG A 76 18.91 -1.12 5.60
C ARG A 76 17.96 0.04 5.80
N TYR A 77 16.88 -0.17 6.54
CA TYR A 77 15.81 0.80 6.64
C TYR A 77 15.21 0.77 8.03
N GLU A 78 14.71 1.92 8.50
CA GLU A 78 14.02 1.96 9.77
C GLU A 78 12.73 1.16 9.69
N ASP A 79 12.36 0.46 10.77
CA ASP A 79 11.11 -0.29 10.83
C ASP A 79 9.92 0.62 10.52
N GLU A 80 8.97 0.09 9.78
CA GLU A 80 7.82 0.85 9.32
C GLU A 80 6.53 0.10 9.59
N GLU A 81 5.54 0.84 10.14
CA GLU A 81 4.15 0.35 10.23
C GLU A 81 3.37 0.97 9.08
N ILE A 82 2.77 0.13 8.26
CA ILE A 82 2.01 0.57 7.09
C ILE A 82 0.54 0.23 7.30
N TYR A 83 -0.32 1.24 7.34
CA TYR A 83 -1.77 1.08 7.46
C TYR A 83 -2.35 0.95 6.07
N VAL A 84 -3.05 -0.16 5.80
CA VAL A 84 -3.53 -0.52 4.45
C VAL A 84 -5.02 -0.24 4.33
N TYR A 85 -5.39 0.47 3.27
CA TYR A 85 -6.78 0.81 2.95
C TYR A 85 -7.13 0.41 1.53
N GLN A 86 -8.41 0.22 1.28
CA GLN A 86 -8.95 0.10 -0.08
C GLN A 86 -10.24 0.91 -0.18
N THR A 87 -10.56 1.39 -1.37
CA THR A 87 -11.78 2.15 -1.59
C THR A 87 -12.25 2.06 -3.03
N ASN A 88 -13.58 2.02 -3.19
CA ASN A 88 -14.23 2.24 -4.48
C ASN A 88 -15.09 3.52 -4.44
N ASP A 89 -14.97 4.32 -3.37
CA ASP A 89 -15.80 5.50 -3.12
C ASP A 89 -14.92 6.76 -3.12
N TYR A 90 -14.64 7.24 -4.32
CA TYR A 90 -13.81 8.43 -4.52
C TYR A 90 -14.26 9.17 -5.77
N ILE A 91 -13.98 10.47 -5.83
CA ILE A 91 -14.37 11.35 -6.93
C ILE A 91 -13.16 12.13 -7.42
N GLY A 92 -13.29 12.72 -8.58
CA GLY A 92 -12.25 13.58 -9.17
C GLY A 92 -11.68 12.98 -10.44
N THR A 93 -10.56 13.55 -10.87
CA THR A 93 -9.91 13.18 -12.13
C THR A 93 -8.47 12.76 -11.84
N LEU A 94 -8.06 11.64 -12.40
CA LEU A 94 -6.69 11.14 -12.26
C LEU A 94 -5.71 12.13 -12.88
N GLN A 95 -4.69 12.51 -12.11
CA GLN A 95 -3.62 13.40 -12.52
C GLN A 95 -2.30 12.63 -12.59
N GLU A 96 -1.31 13.21 -13.29
CA GLU A 96 0.03 12.63 -13.29
C GLU A 96 0.66 12.74 -11.91
N CYS A 97 1.44 11.74 -11.55
CA CYS A 97 2.16 11.68 -10.28
C CYS A 97 3.65 11.94 -10.49
N ASP A 98 4.24 12.77 -9.62
CA ASP A 98 5.67 13.10 -9.69
C ASP A 98 6.55 11.93 -9.23
N GLU A 99 6.00 10.96 -8.52
CA GLU A 99 6.77 9.88 -7.93
C GLU A 99 6.79 8.62 -8.78
N GLY A 100 5.87 8.47 -9.70
CA GLY A 100 5.79 7.28 -10.53
C GLY A 100 4.71 7.35 -11.58
N THR A 101 4.51 6.24 -12.25
CA THR A 101 3.48 6.08 -13.28
C THR A 101 2.28 5.37 -12.67
N LEU A 102 1.11 5.99 -12.76
CA LEU A 102 -0.15 5.44 -12.28
C LEU A 102 -0.87 4.67 -13.37
N ALA A 103 -1.39 3.49 -13.05
CA ALA A 103 -2.18 2.71 -13.97
C ALA A 103 -3.19 1.86 -13.22
N TYR A 104 -4.37 1.71 -13.81
CA TYR A 104 -5.37 0.76 -13.33
C TYR A 104 -5.03 -0.62 -13.87
N ILE A 105 -4.75 -1.55 -12.98
CA ILE A 105 -4.34 -2.92 -13.33
C ILE A 105 -5.49 -3.87 -13.02
N PRO A 106 -5.89 -4.73 -13.94
CA PRO A 106 -6.89 -5.76 -13.65
C PRO A 106 -6.46 -6.61 -12.46
N LYS A 107 -7.40 -6.91 -11.58
CA LYS A 107 -7.13 -7.63 -10.34
C LYS A 107 -6.34 -8.93 -10.57
N ASP A 108 -6.70 -9.68 -11.61
CA ASP A 108 -6.07 -10.96 -11.92
C ASP A 108 -4.66 -10.84 -12.51
N GLU A 109 -4.21 -9.63 -12.82
CA GLU A 109 -2.87 -9.39 -13.35
C GLU A 109 -1.90 -8.80 -12.32
N ILE A 110 -2.41 -8.37 -11.16
CA ILE A 110 -1.60 -7.65 -10.17
C ILE A 110 -0.44 -8.51 -9.65
N LEU A 111 -0.69 -9.78 -9.36
CA LEU A 111 0.34 -10.66 -8.80
C LEU A 111 1.44 -11.02 -9.79
N ASN A 112 1.27 -10.68 -11.07
CA ASN A 112 2.29 -10.86 -12.10
C ASN A 112 3.22 -9.65 -12.22
N LEU A 113 2.94 -8.56 -11.50
CA LEU A 113 3.77 -7.36 -11.52
C LEU A 113 5.01 -7.54 -10.68
N GLU A 114 6.00 -6.64 -10.88
CA GLU A 114 7.17 -6.56 -10.01
C GLU A 114 6.75 -5.94 -8.69
N LEU A 115 6.60 -6.76 -7.67
CA LEU A 115 6.15 -6.38 -6.33
C LEU A 115 7.20 -6.77 -5.30
N TRP A 116 7.14 -6.15 -4.12
CA TRP A 116 7.77 -6.75 -2.95
C TRP A 116 7.09 -8.10 -2.70
N GLU A 117 7.86 -9.12 -2.36
CA GLU A 117 7.29 -10.46 -2.14
C GLU A 117 6.20 -10.47 -1.06
N GLY A 118 6.39 -9.69 -0.01
CA GLY A 118 5.40 -9.60 1.06
C GLY A 118 4.09 -8.94 0.62
N ASP A 119 4.15 -8.07 -0.38
CA ASP A 119 2.93 -7.43 -0.91
C ASP A 119 2.00 -8.45 -1.54
N ARG A 120 2.54 -9.52 -2.13
CA ARG A 120 1.73 -10.61 -2.67
C ARG A 120 0.87 -11.24 -1.59
N ILE A 121 1.41 -11.36 -0.38
CA ILE A 121 0.72 -11.99 0.76
C ILE A 121 -0.50 -11.17 1.16
N PHE A 122 -0.31 -9.86 1.41
CA PHE A 122 -1.46 -9.07 1.86
C PHE A 122 -2.43 -8.75 0.74
N LEU A 123 -1.96 -8.62 -0.51
CA LEU A 123 -2.85 -8.42 -1.65
C LEU A 123 -3.78 -9.63 -1.84
N GLU A 124 -3.25 -10.86 -1.75
CA GLU A 124 -4.08 -12.05 -1.82
C GLU A 124 -5.15 -12.06 -0.72
N LYS A 125 -4.78 -11.66 0.49
CA LYS A 125 -5.74 -11.55 1.59
C LYS A 125 -6.83 -10.55 1.26
N MET A 126 -6.47 -9.40 0.70
CA MET A 126 -7.43 -8.40 0.27
C MET A 126 -8.37 -8.94 -0.82
N PHE A 127 -7.81 -9.66 -1.81
CA PHE A 127 -8.60 -10.24 -2.89
C PHE A 127 -9.63 -11.25 -2.39
N HIS A 128 -9.34 -11.94 -1.29
CA HIS A 128 -10.24 -12.95 -0.70
C HIS A 128 -11.01 -12.41 0.50
N ASN A 129 -10.98 -11.10 0.72
CA ASN A 129 -11.68 -10.44 1.83
C ASN A 129 -11.26 -10.98 3.21
N GLU A 130 -10.01 -11.39 3.36
CA GLU A 130 -9.45 -11.85 4.62
C GLU A 130 -8.83 -10.68 5.38
N ILE A 131 -9.68 -9.77 5.81
CA ILE A 131 -9.32 -8.51 6.44
C ILE A 131 -10.13 -8.29 7.71
N PRO A 132 -9.64 -7.48 8.68
CA PRO A 132 -8.32 -6.86 8.69
C PRO A 132 -7.23 -7.87 9.07
N PHE A 133 -6.02 -7.64 8.55
CA PHE A 133 -4.86 -8.49 8.85
C PHE A 133 -3.82 -7.73 9.67
N SER A 134 -2.91 -8.47 10.28
CA SER A 134 -1.70 -7.92 10.88
C SER A 134 -0.55 -8.83 10.45
N ILE A 135 0.38 -8.30 9.67
CA ILE A 135 1.43 -9.08 9.04
C ILE A 135 2.77 -8.43 9.30
N SER A 136 3.74 -9.21 9.79
CA SER A 136 5.11 -8.76 9.91
C SER A 136 5.93 -9.38 8.78
N LEU A 137 6.68 -8.55 8.08
CA LEU A 137 7.51 -8.95 6.95
C LEU A 137 8.97 -8.61 7.25
N TYR A 138 9.85 -9.59 7.09
CA TYR A 138 11.27 -9.45 7.39
C TYR A 138 12.09 -9.66 6.12
N TYR A 139 12.79 -8.62 5.69
CA TYR A 139 13.62 -8.64 4.49
C TYR A 139 15.10 -8.58 4.86
N ASP A 140 15.94 -9.30 4.11
CA ASP A 140 17.40 -9.20 4.28
C ASP A 140 17.94 -7.97 3.49
N GLU A 141 19.26 -7.77 3.53
CA GLU A 141 19.90 -6.64 2.88
C GLU A 141 19.79 -6.66 1.35
N ASN A 142 19.37 -7.78 0.77
CA ASN A 142 19.19 -7.93 -0.68
C ASN A 142 17.73 -7.87 -1.09
N GLU A 143 16.84 -7.39 -0.21
CA GLU A 143 15.40 -7.28 -0.46
C GLU A 143 14.73 -8.63 -0.66
N VAL A 144 15.28 -9.69 -0.06
CA VAL A 144 14.69 -11.02 -0.08
C VAL A 144 13.86 -11.21 1.19
N LEU A 145 12.62 -11.64 1.04
CA LEU A 145 11.74 -11.93 2.17
C LEU A 145 12.21 -13.21 2.85
N ILE A 146 12.65 -13.09 4.10
CA ILE A 146 13.23 -14.23 4.84
C ILE A 146 12.31 -14.77 5.91
N ASN A 147 11.30 -14.01 6.32
CA ASN A 147 10.33 -14.47 7.32
C ASN A 147 9.04 -13.67 7.24
N THR A 148 7.95 -14.30 7.61
CA THR A 148 6.62 -13.70 7.64
C THR A 148 5.89 -14.19 8.86
N GLU A 149 5.26 -13.27 9.59
CA GLU A 149 4.37 -13.59 10.70
C GLU A 149 3.00 -13.01 10.40
N VAL A 150 2.00 -13.85 10.29
CA VAL A 150 0.62 -13.44 10.01
C VAL A 150 -0.19 -13.66 11.28
N LYS A 151 -0.83 -12.57 11.75
CA LYS A 151 -1.81 -12.63 12.82
C LYS A 151 -3.17 -12.35 12.22
N GLU A 152 -4.12 -13.21 12.50
CA GLU A 152 -5.48 -12.96 12.05
C GLU A 152 -6.14 -11.96 12.99
N ALA A 153 -7.06 -11.17 12.42
CA ALA A 153 -7.86 -10.29 13.25
C ALA A 153 -8.68 -11.13 14.22
N ASN A 154 -8.51 -10.83 15.49
CA ASN A 154 -9.34 -11.45 16.50
C ASN A 154 -10.70 -10.77 16.48
N SER A 155 -11.76 -11.57 16.36
CA SER A 155 -13.12 -11.05 16.34
C SER A 155 -13.51 -10.31 17.62
N ASN A 156 -12.71 -10.42 18.68
CA ASN A 156 -12.91 -9.74 19.94
C ASN A 156 -12.19 -8.39 20.04
N GLU A 157 -11.52 -7.99 18.98
CA GLU A 157 -10.80 -6.72 18.94
C GLU A 157 -11.61 -5.63 18.27
#